data_461e84ddf1c0062b90a2a4139d876cd4
#
_entry.id   461e84ddf1c0062b90a2a4139d876cd4
#
_cell.length_a   1.000
_cell.length_b   1.000
_cell.length_c   1.000
_cell.angle_alpha   90.00
_cell.angle_beta   90.00
_cell.angle_gamma   90.00
#
_symmetry.space_group_name_H-M   'P 1'
#
loop_
_entity.id
_entity.type
_entity.pdbx_description
1 polymer ?
#
loop_
_entity_poly.entity_id
_entity_poly.type
_entity_poly.pdbx_seq_one_letter_code
_entity_poly.pdbx_strand_id
1 'polypeptide(L)'
;METGDSTPARKPARRRPRRRLKQGRRSEISAATRIDILKSASAAFRKHGYHGATVGQIAASLEMNKGNLYYYFKSKEEILFACHEYSHDRLQELLDETVRSTAPPEAKLRRLIHAAVHVILDELHGTALLIDLDALTPAHRRAVIHRRDRFDRGMRLIIEEGMATGVFRSGDPKLLGFAMLGAVNWIARWFNPAGPSTSDEVATRFADYLIAGLHPI
;
A
#
# COMPACT_ATOMS: atom_id res chain seq x y z
N MET A 1 -58.93 -18.48 -55.29
CA MET A 1 -57.50 -18.23 -55.62
C MET A 1 -56.99 -17.15 -54.70
N GLU A 2 -56.50 -17.56 -53.51
CA GLU A 2 -55.94 -16.68 -52.52
C GLU A 2 -54.43 -16.81 -52.56
N THR A 3 -53.75 -15.72 -52.81
CA THR A 3 -52.28 -15.64 -52.82
C THR A 3 -51.87 -15.09 -51.46
N GLY A 4 -51.34 -15.96 -50.57
CA GLY A 4 -50.80 -15.60 -49.30
C GLY A 4 -49.47 -14.83 -49.43
N ASP A 5 -49.49 -13.63 -48.90
CA ASP A 5 -48.29 -12.76 -48.73
C ASP A 5 -47.57 -13.17 -47.40
N SER A 6 -46.39 -13.77 -47.52
CA SER A 6 -45.54 -14.16 -46.39
C SER A 6 -44.45 -13.14 -46.20
N THR A 7 -44.65 -12.14 -45.37
CA THR A 7 -43.61 -11.19 -44.96
C THR A 7 -42.65 -11.87 -43.91
N PRO A 8 -41.35 -11.91 -44.13
CA PRO A 8 -40.41 -12.51 -43.16
C PRO A 8 -40.16 -11.60 -41.97
N ALA A 9 -40.33 -12.17 -40.77
CA ALA A 9 -40.08 -11.52 -39.50
C ALA A 9 -38.64 -11.02 -39.35
N ARG A 10 -38.45 -9.73 -39.08
CA ARG A 10 -37.18 -9.03 -38.81
C ARG A 10 -36.64 -9.46 -37.44
N LYS A 11 -35.51 -10.19 -37.39
CA LYS A 11 -34.76 -10.54 -36.18
C LYS A 11 -34.30 -9.28 -35.43
N PRO A 12 -34.41 -9.18 -34.10
CA PRO A 12 -33.94 -8.03 -33.36
C PRO A 12 -32.41 -7.96 -33.38
N ALA A 13 -31.88 -6.79 -33.73
CA ALA A 13 -30.46 -6.52 -33.76
C ALA A 13 -29.85 -6.61 -32.36
N ARG A 14 -28.94 -7.54 -32.13
CA ARG A 14 -28.13 -7.65 -30.91
C ARG A 14 -27.30 -6.38 -30.74
N ARG A 15 -27.65 -5.56 -29.74
CA ARG A 15 -26.88 -4.38 -29.32
C ARG A 15 -25.50 -4.84 -28.83
N ARG A 16 -24.47 -4.43 -29.54
CA ARG A 16 -23.04 -4.75 -29.27
C ARG A 16 -22.54 -4.13 -27.95
N PRO A 17 -21.64 -4.79 -27.21
CA PRO A 17 -21.17 -4.36 -25.88
C PRO A 17 -20.08 -3.27 -25.91
N ARG A 18 -20.12 -2.31 -26.84
CA ARG A 18 -19.11 -1.25 -26.98
C ARG A 18 -19.03 -0.27 -25.79
N ARG A 19 -20.09 -0.15 -24.99
CA ARG A 19 -20.14 0.80 -23.88
C ARG A 19 -19.39 0.30 -22.64
N ARG A 20 -19.39 -1.01 -22.38
CA ARG A 20 -18.70 -1.64 -21.24
C ARG A 20 -17.17 -1.61 -21.37
N LEU A 21 -16.64 -1.83 -22.56
CA LEU A 21 -15.19 -1.79 -22.83
C LEU A 21 -14.60 -0.37 -22.73
N LYS A 22 -15.34 0.68 -23.12
CA LYS A 22 -14.90 2.07 -22.97
C LYS A 22 -14.90 2.53 -21.52
N GLN A 23 -15.83 2.02 -20.70
CA GLN A 23 -15.94 2.37 -19.28
C GLN A 23 -14.85 1.68 -18.45
N GLY A 24 -14.51 0.41 -18.73
CA GLY A 24 -13.39 -0.30 -18.11
C GLY A 24 -12.04 0.40 -18.41
N ARG A 25 -11.75 0.68 -19.67
CA ARG A 25 -10.51 1.36 -20.06
C ARG A 25 -10.37 2.77 -19.47
N ARG A 26 -11.48 3.50 -19.31
CA ARG A 26 -11.48 4.83 -18.68
C ARG A 26 -11.27 4.75 -17.17
N SER A 27 -11.76 3.70 -16.51
CA SER A 27 -11.50 3.48 -15.08
C SER A 27 -10.07 3.03 -14.82
N GLU A 28 -9.47 2.22 -15.68
CA GLU A 28 -8.06 1.81 -15.61
C GLU A 28 -7.10 3.00 -15.80
N ILE A 29 -7.32 3.84 -16.80
CA ILE A 29 -6.54 5.07 -17.02
C ILE A 29 -6.69 6.01 -15.83
N SER A 30 -7.88 6.13 -15.25
CA SER A 30 -8.14 6.96 -14.07
C SER A 30 -7.42 6.41 -12.83
N ALA A 31 -7.37 5.09 -12.66
CA ALA A 31 -6.65 4.45 -11.56
C ALA A 31 -5.13 4.63 -11.69
N ALA A 32 -4.57 4.43 -12.88
CA ALA A 32 -3.16 4.66 -13.16
C ALA A 32 -2.77 6.12 -12.88
N THR A 33 -3.54 7.08 -13.37
CA THR A 33 -3.32 8.50 -13.10
C THR A 33 -3.39 8.83 -11.61
N ARG A 34 -4.29 8.19 -10.85
CA ARG A 34 -4.39 8.37 -9.40
C ARG A 34 -3.10 7.92 -8.71
N ILE A 35 -2.53 6.78 -9.09
CA ILE A 35 -1.25 6.28 -8.55
C ILE A 35 -0.09 7.23 -8.91
N ASP A 36 -0.03 7.74 -10.13
CA ASP A 36 1.00 8.70 -10.54
C ASP A 36 0.93 9.99 -9.72
N ILE A 37 -0.27 10.47 -9.39
CA ILE A 37 -0.45 11.60 -8.47
C ILE A 37 0.11 11.28 -7.08
N LEU A 38 -0.14 10.08 -6.52
CA LEU A 38 0.39 9.68 -5.23
C LEU A 38 1.92 9.62 -5.24
N LYS A 39 2.54 9.07 -6.29
CA LYS A 39 4.00 9.01 -6.45
C LYS A 39 4.61 10.40 -6.52
N SER A 40 4.04 11.29 -7.33
CA SER A 40 4.47 12.68 -7.44
C SER A 40 4.32 13.44 -6.13
N ALA A 41 3.19 13.28 -5.45
CA ALA A 41 2.93 13.89 -4.15
C ALA A 41 3.93 13.39 -3.10
N SER A 42 4.19 12.10 -3.07
CA SER A 42 5.18 11.49 -2.18
C SER A 42 6.58 12.07 -2.39
N ALA A 43 7.00 12.27 -3.63
CA ALA A 43 8.26 12.92 -3.95
C ALA A 43 8.30 14.39 -3.48
N ALA A 44 7.21 15.14 -3.70
CA ALA A 44 7.09 16.52 -3.25
C ALA A 44 7.10 16.63 -1.72
N PHE A 45 6.37 15.76 -1.03
CA PHE A 45 6.31 15.72 0.44
C PHE A 45 7.66 15.39 1.08
N ARG A 46 8.44 14.46 0.50
CA ARG A 46 9.79 14.16 0.98
C ARG A 46 10.74 15.33 0.78
N LYS A 47 10.67 15.99 -0.39
CA LYS A 47 11.59 17.07 -0.73
C LYS A 47 11.33 18.36 0.05
N HIS A 48 10.08 18.71 0.28
CA HIS A 48 9.67 20.02 0.81
C HIS A 48 8.94 19.93 2.15
N GLY A 49 8.76 18.74 2.71
CA GLY A 49 7.85 18.49 3.82
C GLY A 49 6.37 18.64 3.40
N TYR A 50 5.46 18.18 4.25
CA TYR A 50 4.02 18.30 3.93
C TYR A 50 3.58 19.75 3.76
N HIS A 51 3.99 20.63 4.68
CA HIS A 51 3.57 22.03 4.65
C HIS A 51 4.16 22.82 3.48
N GLY A 52 5.42 22.59 3.13
CA GLY A 52 6.11 23.25 2.03
C GLY A 52 5.71 22.76 0.63
N ALA A 53 5.22 21.54 0.49
CA ALA A 53 4.74 21.03 -0.78
C ALA A 53 3.38 21.64 -1.15
N THR A 54 3.21 21.97 -2.42
CA THR A 54 1.95 22.56 -2.94
C THR A 54 1.31 21.65 -3.99
N VAL A 55 -0.03 21.70 -4.06
CA VAL A 55 -0.81 21.00 -5.11
C VAL A 55 -0.37 21.44 -6.52
N GLY A 56 0.08 22.71 -6.66
CA GLY A 56 0.60 23.21 -7.94
C GLY A 56 1.89 22.53 -8.37
N GLN A 57 2.82 22.30 -7.45
CA GLN A 57 4.08 21.58 -7.73
C GLN A 57 3.81 20.13 -8.12
N ILE A 58 2.89 19.45 -7.39
CA ILE A 58 2.47 18.08 -7.70
C ILE A 58 1.85 17.99 -9.09
N ALA A 59 0.94 18.91 -9.45
CA ALA A 59 0.32 18.94 -10.76
C ALA A 59 1.34 19.22 -11.87
N ALA A 60 2.23 20.19 -11.66
CA ALA A 60 3.25 20.57 -12.64
C ALA A 60 4.23 19.42 -12.96
N SER A 61 4.61 18.59 -11.97
CA SER A 61 5.50 17.44 -12.19
C SER A 61 4.87 16.32 -13.04
N LEU A 62 3.55 16.36 -13.23
CA LEU A 62 2.77 15.43 -14.04
C LEU A 62 2.27 16.08 -15.34
N GLU A 63 2.74 17.28 -15.68
CA GLU A 63 2.24 18.08 -16.80
C GLU A 63 0.72 18.31 -16.75
N MET A 64 0.15 18.31 -15.54
CA MET A 64 -1.27 18.52 -15.29
C MET A 64 -1.53 19.95 -14.81
N ASN A 65 -2.70 20.50 -15.13
CA ASN A 65 -3.17 21.71 -14.45
C ASN A 65 -3.80 21.36 -13.08
N LYS A 66 -3.87 22.35 -12.17
CA LYS A 66 -4.45 22.15 -10.83
C LYS A 66 -5.90 21.66 -10.88
N GLY A 67 -6.70 22.10 -11.85
CA GLY A 67 -8.10 21.68 -12.00
C GLY A 67 -8.23 20.19 -12.26
N ASN A 68 -7.34 19.63 -13.11
CA ASN A 68 -7.30 18.20 -13.36
C ASN A 68 -6.92 17.41 -12.10
N LEU A 69 -6.00 17.91 -11.30
CA LEU A 69 -5.63 17.24 -10.06
C LEU A 69 -6.79 17.28 -9.04
N TYR A 70 -7.50 18.41 -8.91
CA TYR A 70 -8.67 18.52 -8.04
C TYR A 70 -9.87 17.66 -8.47
N TYR A 71 -9.89 17.16 -9.70
CA TYR A 71 -10.85 16.13 -10.11
C TYR A 71 -10.62 14.80 -9.39
N TYR A 72 -9.37 14.47 -9.06
CA TYR A 72 -8.99 13.23 -8.37
C TYR A 72 -8.98 13.37 -6.84
N PHE A 73 -8.54 14.51 -6.32
CA PHE A 73 -8.37 14.77 -4.89
C PHE A 73 -8.78 16.18 -4.54
N LYS A 74 -9.66 16.33 -3.57
CA LYS A 74 -10.23 17.63 -3.19
C LYS A 74 -9.26 18.53 -2.41
N SER A 75 -8.22 17.94 -1.81
CA SER A 75 -7.25 18.68 -1.00
C SER A 75 -5.88 17.98 -0.98
N LYS A 76 -4.85 18.70 -0.54
CA LYS A 76 -3.51 18.15 -0.29
C LYS A 76 -3.55 17.09 0.83
N GLU A 77 -4.40 17.29 1.81
CA GLU A 77 -4.60 16.34 2.91
C GLU A 77 -5.23 15.03 2.42
N GLU A 78 -6.21 15.09 1.51
CA GLU A 78 -6.79 13.89 0.89
C GLU A 78 -5.74 13.09 0.07
N ILE A 79 -4.81 13.78 -0.59
CA ILE A 79 -3.68 13.12 -1.26
C ILE A 79 -2.78 12.41 -0.24
N LEU A 80 -2.45 13.06 0.88
CA LEU A 80 -1.66 12.45 1.94
C LEU A 80 -2.37 11.23 2.53
N PHE A 81 -3.65 11.35 2.83
CA PHE A 81 -4.46 10.23 3.32
C PHE A 81 -4.46 9.06 2.32
N ALA A 82 -4.63 9.33 1.04
CA ALA A 82 -4.60 8.31 0.00
C ALA A 82 -3.21 7.65 -0.14
N CYS A 83 -2.10 8.36 0.14
CA CYS A 83 -0.78 7.74 0.23
C CYS A 83 -0.71 6.73 1.40
N HIS A 84 -1.29 7.07 2.55
CA HIS A 84 -1.38 6.13 3.67
C HIS A 84 -2.25 4.91 3.34
N GLU A 85 -3.43 5.13 2.73
CA GLU A 85 -4.31 4.02 2.33
C GLU A 85 -3.60 3.07 1.38
N TYR A 86 -3.00 3.59 0.31
CA TYR A 86 -2.30 2.80 -0.70
C TYR A 86 -1.23 1.88 -0.10
N SER A 87 -0.39 2.42 0.80
CA SER A 87 0.65 1.64 1.46
C SER A 87 0.08 0.58 2.42
N HIS A 88 -0.94 0.94 3.17
CA HIS A 88 -1.52 0.03 4.15
C HIS A 88 -2.39 -1.07 3.54
N ASP A 89 -3.12 -0.79 2.45
CA ASP A 89 -3.97 -1.79 1.80
C ASP A 89 -3.13 -2.95 1.26
N ARG A 90 -1.98 -2.65 0.64
CA ARG A 90 -1.04 -3.68 0.18
C ARG A 90 -0.48 -4.55 1.32
N LEU A 91 -0.08 -3.92 2.42
CA LEU A 91 0.40 -4.65 3.60
C LEU A 91 -0.71 -5.50 4.22
N GLN A 92 -1.95 -5.02 4.22
CA GLN A 92 -3.06 -5.73 4.81
C GLN A 92 -3.47 -6.97 4.01
N GLU A 93 -3.53 -6.87 2.67
CA GLU A 93 -3.80 -8.00 1.79
C GLU A 93 -2.77 -9.13 2.04
N LEU A 94 -1.48 -8.76 2.08
CA LEU A 94 -0.42 -9.72 2.32
C LEU A 94 -0.46 -10.32 3.73
N LEU A 95 -0.79 -9.51 4.75
CA LEU A 95 -0.97 -10.00 6.11
C LEU A 95 -2.08 -11.05 6.17
N ASP A 96 -3.24 -10.75 5.59
CA ASP A 96 -4.41 -11.63 5.60
C ASP A 96 -4.12 -12.97 4.89
N GLU A 97 -3.35 -12.94 3.79
CA GLU A 97 -2.86 -14.15 3.11
C GLU A 97 -1.86 -14.92 3.97
N THR A 98 -0.91 -14.22 4.59
CA THR A 98 0.18 -14.81 5.35
C THR A 98 -0.34 -15.48 6.63
N VAL A 99 -1.25 -14.84 7.36
CA VAL A 99 -1.88 -15.40 8.57
C VAL A 99 -2.67 -16.67 8.24
N ARG A 100 -3.37 -16.71 7.11
CA ARG A 100 -4.15 -17.88 6.67
C ARG A 100 -3.28 -19.01 6.10
N SER A 101 -2.03 -18.76 5.77
CA SER A 101 -1.15 -19.77 5.20
C SER A 101 -0.74 -20.83 6.24
N THR A 102 -0.40 -22.02 5.77
CA THR A 102 0.15 -23.11 6.59
C THR A 102 1.67 -23.05 6.72
N ALA A 103 2.30 -21.97 6.25
CA ALA A 103 3.74 -21.79 6.36
C ALA A 103 4.19 -21.69 7.83
N PRO A 104 5.43 -22.13 8.15
CA PRO A 104 5.99 -21.95 9.48
C PRO A 104 6.02 -20.49 9.93
N PRO A 105 5.91 -20.20 11.24
CA PRO A 105 5.90 -18.82 11.78
C PRO A 105 7.08 -17.97 11.31
N GLU A 106 8.27 -18.55 11.21
CA GLU A 106 9.46 -17.88 10.70
C GLU A 106 9.28 -17.41 9.23
N ALA A 107 8.78 -18.29 8.38
CA ALA A 107 8.54 -17.97 6.98
C ALA A 107 7.43 -16.90 6.80
N LYS A 108 6.38 -16.98 7.63
CA LYS A 108 5.34 -15.96 7.71
C LYS A 108 5.90 -14.59 8.07
N LEU A 109 6.72 -14.54 9.13
CA LEU A 109 7.31 -13.31 9.64
C LEU A 109 8.30 -12.71 8.62
N ARG A 110 9.13 -13.54 8.01
CA ARG A 110 10.05 -13.16 6.93
C ARG A 110 9.30 -12.50 5.78
N ARG A 111 8.21 -13.13 5.32
CA ARG A 111 7.38 -12.58 4.24
C ARG A 111 6.82 -11.21 4.57
N LEU A 112 6.35 -11.00 5.82
CA LEU A 112 5.81 -9.71 6.26
C LEU A 112 6.88 -8.63 6.36
N ILE A 113 8.08 -8.96 6.86
CA ILE A 113 9.20 -8.00 6.93
C ILE A 113 9.61 -7.58 5.52
N HIS A 114 9.81 -8.52 4.61
CA HIS A 114 10.12 -8.21 3.20
C HIS A 114 9.07 -7.27 2.60
N ALA A 115 7.80 -7.60 2.73
CA ALA A 115 6.73 -6.76 2.19
C ALA A 115 6.70 -5.36 2.80
N ALA A 116 6.88 -5.26 4.12
CA ALA A 116 6.92 -3.97 4.79
C ALA A 116 8.08 -3.10 4.29
N VAL A 117 9.27 -3.70 4.12
CA VAL A 117 10.44 -2.98 3.58
C VAL A 117 10.17 -2.51 2.14
N HIS A 118 9.63 -3.37 1.28
CA HIS A 118 9.32 -2.98 -0.11
C HIS A 118 8.25 -1.89 -0.19
N VAL A 119 7.17 -1.99 0.58
CA VAL A 119 6.14 -0.92 0.62
C VAL A 119 6.75 0.40 1.11
N ILE A 120 7.69 0.34 2.06
CA ILE A 120 8.37 1.53 2.56
C ILE A 120 9.32 2.13 1.51
N LEU A 121 10.08 1.30 0.78
CA LEU A 121 11.18 1.78 -0.06
C LEU A 121 10.81 1.98 -1.52
N ASP A 122 9.99 1.11 -2.12
CA ASP A 122 9.87 1.04 -3.58
C ASP A 122 8.72 1.85 -4.15
N GLU A 123 7.57 1.95 -3.49
CA GLU A 123 6.38 2.55 -4.11
C GLU A 123 6.22 4.04 -3.81
N LEU A 124 5.99 4.38 -2.55
CA LEU A 124 5.84 5.77 -2.11
C LEU A 124 7.02 6.22 -1.24
N HIS A 125 8.11 5.44 -1.24
CA HIS A 125 9.37 5.74 -0.55
C HIS A 125 9.18 6.19 0.91
N GLY A 126 8.36 5.49 1.68
CA GLY A 126 8.17 5.74 3.09
C GLY A 126 7.45 7.04 3.45
N THR A 127 6.88 7.74 2.48
CA THR A 127 6.20 9.03 2.72
C THR A 127 5.15 8.94 3.83
N ALA A 128 4.37 7.85 3.83
CA ALA A 128 3.36 7.60 4.86
C ALA A 128 3.94 7.41 6.29
N LEU A 129 5.24 7.11 6.42
CA LEU A 129 5.91 6.95 7.72
C LEU A 129 6.65 8.21 8.16
N LEU A 130 7.08 9.04 7.20
CA LEU A 130 7.89 10.21 7.45
C LEU A 130 7.07 11.46 7.79
N ILE A 131 5.77 11.48 7.47
CA ILE A 131 4.90 12.61 7.70
C ILE A 131 4.10 12.38 8.97
N ASP A 132 4.02 13.44 9.78
CA ASP A 132 3.25 13.44 11.01
C ASP A 132 1.74 13.24 10.70
N LEU A 133 1.11 12.37 11.48
CA LEU A 133 -0.34 12.14 11.40
C LEU A 133 -1.17 13.38 11.80
N ASP A 134 -0.57 14.35 12.44
CA ASP A 134 -1.23 15.62 12.79
C ASP A 134 -1.54 16.47 11.55
N ALA A 135 -0.93 16.17 10.41
CA ALA A 135 -1.28 16.75 9.11
C ALA A 135 -2.63 16.23 8.55
N LEU A 136 -3.17 15.15 9.11
CA LEU A 136 -4.44 14.55 8.72
C LEU A 136 -5.62 15.10 9.55
N THR A 137 -6.80 15.08 8.93
CA THR A 137 -8.04 15.32 9.68
C THR A 137 -8.21 14.26 10.79
N PRO A 138 -8.96 14.57 11.87
CA PRO A 138 -9.20 13.58 12.94
C PRO A 138 -9.81 12.27 12.44
N ALA A 139 -10.65 12.32 11.41
CA ALA A 139 -11.27 11.13 10.82
C ALA A 139 -10.23 10.28 10.06
N HIS A 140 -9.45 10.88 9.19
CA HIS A 140 -8.40 10.21 8.43
C HIS A 140 -7.29 9.67 9.35
N ARG A 141 -6.89 10.45 10.36
CA ARG A 141 -5.93 10.02 11.38
C ARG A 141 -6.39 8.73 12.07
N ARG A 142 -7.66 8.69 12.54
CA ARG A 142 -8.21 7.47 13.16
C ARG A 142 -8.20 6.28 12.21
N ALA A 143 -8.55 6.49 10.94
CA ALA A 143 -8.54 5.44 9.93
C ALA A 143 -7.13 4.86 9.71
N VAL A 144 -6.10 5.72 9.63
CA VAL A 144 -4.70 5.29 9.50
C VAL A 144 -4.23 4.52 10.75
N ILE A 145 -4.53 5.03 11.95
CA ILE A 145 -4.18 4.36 13.22
C ILE A 145 -4.82 2.97 13.26
N HIS A 146 -6.11 2.85 12.91
CA HIS A 146 -6.80 1.56 12.90
C HIS A 146 -6.12 0.54 11.96
N ARG A 147 -5.68 0.97 10.77
CA ARG A 147 -4.94 0.08 9.83
C ARG A 147 -3.58 -0.34 10.40
N ARG A 148 -2.84 0.59 11.02
CA ARG A 148 -1.56 0.28 11.69
C ARG A 148 -1.74 -0.73 12.80
N ASP A 149 -2.74 -0.54 13.65
CA ASP A 149 -3.06 -1.46 14.75
C ASP A 149 -3.46 -2.85 14.24
N ARG A 150 -4.16 -2.92 13.11
CA ARG A 150 -4.52 -4.22 12.51
C ARG A 150 -3.29 -4.98 12.03
N PHE A 151 -2.36 -4.29 11.37
CA PHE A 151 -1.10 -4.89 10.91
C PHE A 151 -0.25 -5.35 12.08
N ASP A 152 -0.10 -4.53 13.11
CA ASP A 152 0.63 -4.85 14.33
C ASP A 152 0.03 -6.08 15.05
N ARG A 153 -1.29 -6.12 15.22
CA ARG A 153 -1.96 -7.30 15.80
C ARG A 153 -1.71 -8.58 15.00
N GLY A 154 -1.78 -8.51 13.68
CA GLY A 154 -1.51 -9.67 12.83
C GLY A 154 -0.07 -10.18 12.93
N MET A 155 0.90 -9.25 13.00
CA MET A 155 2.30 -9.63 13.23
C MET A 155 2.48 -10.32 14.60
N ARG A 156 1.85 -9.80 15.65
CA ARG A 156 1.89 -10.41 16.99
C ARG A 156 1.34 -11.84 17.02
N LEU A 157 0.23 -12.10 16.32
CA LEU A 157 -0.32 -13.46 16.21
C LEU A 157 0.69 -14.45 15.64
N ILE A 158 1.49 -14.05 14.66
CA ILE A 158 2.54 -14.90 14.09
C ILE A 158 3.69 -15.12 15.11
N ILE A 159 4.05 -14.08 15.86
CA ILE A 159 5.06 -14.19 16.92
C ILE A 159 4.56 -15.14 18.03
N GLU A 160 3.30 -15.02 18.45
CA GLU A 160 2.65 -15.90 19.43
C GLU A 160 2.60 -17.35 18.95
N GLU A 161 2.26 -17.58 17.67
CA GLU A 161 2.30 -18.90 17.04
C GLU A 161 3.71 -19.50 17.11
N GLY A 162 4.74 -18.71 16.81
CA GLY A 162 6.13 -19.16 16.88
C GLY A 162 6.60 -19.49 18.31
N MET A 163 6.15 -18.73 19.31
CA MET A 163 6.40 -19.02 20.73
C MET A 163 5.69 -20.29 21.18
N ALA A 164 4.42 -20.47 20.80
CA ALA A 164 3.63 -21.64 21.17
C ALA A 164 4.18 -22.95 20.56
N THR A 165 4.81 -22.87 19.40
CA THR A 165 5.46 -24.01 18.72
C THR A 165 6.92 -24.21 19.12
N GLY A 166 7.49 -23.35 19.97
CA GLY A 166 8.90 -23.41 20.39
C GLY A 166 9.92 -22.96 19.34
N VAL A 167 9.47 -22.45 18.19
CA VAL A 167 10.33 -21.89 17.14
C VAL A 167 10.95 -20.57 17.61
N PHE A 168 10.19 -19.76 18.34
CA PHE A 168 10.64 -18.52 18.95
C PHE A 168 10.74 -18.66 20.47
N ARG A 169 11.71 -17.98 21.08
CA ARG A 169 11.85 -17.90 22.52
C ARG A 169 10.65 -17.21 23.16
N SER A 170 10.35 -17.56 24.39
CA SER A 170 9.32 -16.90 25.19
C SER A 170 9.65 -15.43 25.42
N GLY A 171 8.63 -14.58 25.40
CA GLY A 171 8.77 -13.12 25.58
C GLY A 171 7.43 -12.42 25.49
N ASP A 172 7.47 -11.08 25.47
CA ASP A 172 6.28 -10.26 25.22
C ASP A 172 6.11 -10.04 23.70
N PRO A 173 5.09 -10.65 23.06
CA PRO A 173 4.89 -10.51 21.61
C PRO A 173 4.65 -9.06 21.17
N LYS A 174 4.07 -8.24 22.05
CA LYS A 174 3.81 -6.82 21.78
C LYS A 174 5.11 -6.02 21.71
N LEU A 175 6.01 -6.19 22.68
CA LEU A 175 7.29 -5.50 22.68
C LEU A 175 8.18 -5.95 21.53
N LEU A 176 8.18 -7.25 21.21
CA LEU A 176 8.91 -7.78 20.06
C LEU A 176 8.36 -7.21 18.73
N GLY A 177 7.05 -7.19 18.56
CA GLY A 177 6.42 -6.56 17.40
C GLY A 177 6.79 -5.09 17.24
N PHE A 178 6.77 -4.32 18.33
CA PHE A 178 7.19 -2.91 18.32
C PHE A 178 8.66 -2.72 18.00
N ALA A 179 9.54 -3.57 18.53
CA ALA A 179 10.97 -3.50 18.20
C ALA A 179 11.21 -3.77 16.72
N MET A 180 10.56 -4.80 16.17
CA MET A 180 10.66 -5.15 14.75
C MET A 180 10.09 -4.04 13.83
N LEU A 181 8.88 -3.55 14.11
CA LEU A 181 8.28 -2.46 13.35
C LEU A 181 9.08 -1.16 13.47
N GLY A 182 9.62 -0.86 14.64
CA GLY A 182 10.49 0.29 14.84
C GLY A 182 11.75 0.22 13.96
N ALA A 183 12.41 -0.94 13.93
CA ALA A 183 13.59 -1.16 13.09
C ALA A 183 13.25 -1.02 11.60
N VAL A 184 12.17 -1.66 11.14
CA VAL A 184 11.74 -1.62 9.73
C VAL A 184 11.31 -0.20 9.33
N ASN A 185 10.53 0.49 10.16
CA ASN A 185 10.08 1.86 9.86
C ASN A 185 11.25 2.86 9.80
N TRP A 186 12.32 2.63 10.58
CA TRP A 186 13.49 3.49 10.58
C TRP A 186 14.27 3.46 9.24
N ILE A 187 14.11 2.40 8.44
CA ILE A 187 14.76 2.25 7.12
C ILE A 187 14.44 3.44 6.21
N ALA A 188 13.20 3.96 6.24
CA ALA A 188 12.78 5.11 5.45
C ALA A 188 13.62 6.38 5.69
N ARG A 189 14.31 6.49 6.84
CA ARG A 189 15.11 7.66 7.22
C ARG A 189 16.52 7.67 6.64
N TRP A 190 17.10 6.50 6.44
CA TRP A 190 18.49 6.38 6.04
C TRP A 190 18.71 5.71 4.68
N PHE A 191 17.73 4.99 4.15
CA PHE A 191 17.89 4.31 2.88
C PHE A 191 18.08 5.30 1.73
N ASN A 192 19.12 5.04 0.93
CA ASN A 192 19.43 5.79 -0.27
C ASN A 192 19.31 4.86 -1.49
N PRO A 193 18.35 5.09 -2.41
CA PRO A 193 18.20 4.25 -3.61
C PRO A 193 19.41 4.25 -4.55
N ALA A 194 20.24 5.29 -4.47
CA ALA A 194 21.51 5.38 -5.21
C ALA A 194 22.71 4.81 -4.41
N GLY A 195 22.48 4.25 -3.23
CA GLY A 195 23.48 3.63 -2.37
C GLY A 195 23.90 2.24 -2.83
N PRO A 196 24.80 1.59 -2.07
CA PRO A 196 25.36 0.29 -2.45
C PRO A 196 24.40 -0.89 -2.24
N SER A 197 23.30 -0.72 -1.50
CA SER A 197 22.34 -1.80 -1.18
C SER A 197 21.00 -1.55 -1.84
N THR A 198 20.44 -2.59 -2.45
CA THR A 198 19.08 -2.61 -2.98
C THR A 198 18.04 -2.75 -1.87
N SER A 199 16.78 -2.42 -2.15
CA SER A 199 15.67 -2.64 -1.21
C SER A 199 15.53 -4.11 -0.83
N ASP A 200 15.77 -5.03 -1.77
CA ASP A 200 15.70 -6.48 -1.55
C ASP A 200 16.81 -6.97 -0.62
N GLU A 201 18.05 -6.51 -0.81
CA GLU A 201 19.15 -6.82 0.12
C GLU A 201 18.88 -6.32 1.53
N VAL A 202 18.32 -5.10 1.66
CA VAL A 202 17.95 -4.55 2.96
C VAL A 202 16.84 -5.37 3.58
N ALA A 203 15.78 -5.73 2.81
CA ALA A 203 14.68 -6.56 3.29
C ALA A 203 15.16 -7.92 3.81
N THR A 204 16.04 -8.58 3.04
CA THR A 204 16.60 -9.89 3.40
C THR A 204 17.41 -9.80 4.69
N ARG A 205 18.36 -8.87 4.78
CA ARG A 205 19.22 -8.71 5.97
C ARG A 205 18.42 -8.33 7.22
N PHE A 206 17.45 -7.42 7.09
CA PHE A 206 16.59 -7.06 8.21
C PHE A 206 15.74 -8.24 8.69
N ALA A 207 15.17 -9.02 7.77
CA ALA A 207 14.45 -10.24 8.12
C ALA A 207 15.36 -11.22 8.86
N ASP A 208 16.58 -11.46 8.35
CA ASP A 208 17.55 -12.36 8.98
C ASP A 208 17.90 -11.92 10.42
N TYR A 209 18.28 -10.66 10.62
CA TYR A 209 18.67 -10.16 11.94
C TYR A 209 17.49 -10.16 12.94
N LEU A 210 16.32 -9.71 12.51
CA LEU A 210 15.16 -9.62 13.39
C LEU A 210 14.63 -10.98 13.77
N ILE A 211 14.64 -11.95 12.86
CA ILE A 211 14.19 -13.32 13.14
C ILE A 211 15.22 -14.08 13.95
N ALA A 212 16.52 -13.96 13.66
CA ALA A 212 17.58 -14.57 14.45
C ALA A 212 17.50 -14.16 15.94
N GLY A 213 17.12 -12.89 16.21
CA GLY A 213 16.90 -12.42 17.58
C GLY A 213 15.71 -13.04 18.31
N LEU A 214 14.84 -13.77 17.62
CA LEU A 214 13.68 -14.46 18.21
C LEU A 214 13.98 -15.93 18.55
N HIS A 215 15.03 -16.52 18.02
CA HIS A 215 15.36 -17.92 18.28
C HIS A 215 15.79 -18.15 19.75
N PRO A 216 15.55 -19.34 20.30
CA PRO A 216 16.12 -19.73 21.58
C PRO A 216 17.65 -19.60 21.58
N ILE A 217 18.21 -19.18 22.70
CA ILE A 217 19.66 -19.07 22.92
C ILE A 217 20.23 -20.44 23.29
#